data_3652e403a03ea6aaf7d44957478aa21f
#
_entry.id   3652e403a03ea6aaf7d44957478aa21f
#
_cell.length_a   1.000
_cell.length_b   1.000
_cell.length_c   1.000
_cell.angle_alpha   90.00
_cell.angle_beta   90.00
_cell.angle_gamma   90.00
#
_symmetry.space_group_name_H-M   'P 1'
#
loop_
_entity.id
_entity.type
_entity.pdbx_description
1 polymer ?
#
loop_
_entity_poly.entity_id
_entity_poly.type
_entity_poly.pdbx_seq_one_letter_code
_entity_poly.pdbx_strand_id
1 'polypeptide(L)'
;MTLTAIKHNVQLSELDAWGTVADLGSQILEGEVRAFGKMTFGAPTDAVSSAYFGTTQGKFRMVYPFNEQATVMTGQVRLTDESTGQSTLYKVGDSWFVTKGTPVLWEVVSE
;
A
#
# COMPACT_ATOMS: atom_id res chain seq x y z
N MET A 1 -14.30 23.16 -3.68
CA MET A 1 -13.32 22.80 -2.64
C MET A 1 -14.00 21.90 -1.63
N THR A 2 -13.29 20.90 -1.14
CA THR A 2 -13.86 19.90 -0.23
C THR A 2 -12.90 19.61 0.93
N LEU A 3 -13.47 19.23 2.05
CA LEU A 3 -12.76 18.68 3.19
C LEU A 3 -13.32 17.28 3.43
N THR A 4 -12.50 16.26 3.20
CA THR A 4 -12.92 14.86 3.31
C THR A 4 -12.25 14.22 4.52
N ALA A 5 -13.05 13.71 5.45
CA ALA A 5 -12.53 12.98 6.59
C ALA A 5 -12.10 11.58 6.18
N ILE A 6 -10.97 11.11 6.73
CA ILE A 6 -10.48 9.76 6.51
C ILE A 6 -10.51 9.05 7.87
N LYS A 7 -11.33 7.99 7.96
CA LYS A 7 -11.49 7.22 9.19
C LYS A 7 -10.21 6.45 9.49
N HIS A 8 -9.79 6.44 10.75
CA HIS A 8 -8.66 5.63 11.24
C HIS A 8 -9.12 4.25 11.70
N ASN A 9 -8.15 3.34 11.90
CA ASN A 9 -8.39 1.98 12.41
C ASN A 9 -9.29 1.13 11.52
N VAL A 10 -9.21 1.33 10.22
CA VAL A 10 -9.95 0.53 9.24
C VAL A 10 -9.24 -0.81 9.06
N GLN A 11 -10.01 -1.90 9.15
CA GLN A 11 -9.52 -3.27 8.97
C GLN A 11 -9.70 -3.72 7.52
N LEU A 12 -8.93 -4.72 7.09
CA LEU A 12 -9.07 -5.28 5.73
C LEU A 12 -10.50 -5.74 5.43
N SER A 13 -11.19 -6.27 6.43
CA SER A 13 -12.58 -6.75 6.28
C SER A 13 -13.57 -5.64 5.92
N GLU A 14 -13.20 -4.37 6.15
CA GLU A 14 -14.05 -3.22 5.82
C GLU A 14 -13.78 -2.68 4.40
N LEU A 15 -12.79 -3.22 3.71
CA LEU A 15 -12.38 -2.78 2.38
C LEU A 15 -12.94 -3.70 1.29
N ASP A 16 -12.95 -3.19 0.06
CA ASP A 16 -13.36 -3.96 -1.11
C ASP A 16 -12.22 -4.85 -1.60
N ALA A 17 -12.55 -6.02 -2.12
CA ALA A 17 -11.56 -6.92 -2.71
C ALA A 17 -11.16 -6.40 -4.10
N TRP A 18 -9.85 -6.27 -4.32
CA TRP A 18 -9.26 -5.80 -5.59
C TRP A 18 -8.43 -6.88 -6.30
N GLY A 19 -8.69 -8.16 -6.00
CA GLY A 19 -7.92 -9.27 -6.55
C GLY A 19 -6.62 -9.48 -5.78
N THR A 20 -5.55 -9.73 -6.49
CA THR A 20 -4.21 -9.84 -5.90
C THR A 20 -3.38 -8.63 -6.32
N VAL A 21 -2.22 -8.45 -5.67
CA VAL A 21 -1.30 -7.37 -6.07
C VAL A 21 -0.74 -7.61 -7.48
N ALA A 22 -0.72 -8.86 -7.97
CA ALA A 22 -0.34 -9.16 -9.36
C ALA A 22 -1.34 -8.57 -10.35
N ASP A 23 -2.63 -8.61 -10.03
CA ASP A 23 -3.68 -7.99 -10.85
C ASP A 23 -3.52 -6.47 -10.91
N LEU A 24 -2.85 -5.88 -9.92
CA LEU A 24 -2.57 -4.44 -9.86
C LEU A 24 -1.19 -4.08 -10.43
N GLY A 25 -0.48 -5.05 -11.00
CA GLY A 25 0.79 -4.82 -11.69
C GLY A 25 2.05 -5.17 -10.90
N SER A 26 1.93 -5.73 -9.70
CA SER A 26 3.07 -6.14 -8.89
C SER A 26 3.47 -7.59 -9.16
N GLN A 27 4.69 -7.94 -8.80
CA GLN A 27 5.21 -9.30 -8.89
C GLN A 27 5.16 -9.97 -7.52
N ILE A 28 4.37 -11.04 -7.39
CA ILE A 28 4.30 -11.82 -6.16
C ILE A 28 5.51 -12.73 -6.05
N LEU A 29 6.21 -12.67 -4.91
CA LEU A 29 7.37 -13.52 -4.61
C LEU A 29 7.02 -14.62 -3.61
N GLU A 30 6.06 -14.37 -2.71
CA GLU A 30 5.67 -15.30 -1.66
C GLU A 30 4.24 -15.03 -1.20
N GLY A 31 3.43 -16.08 -1.05
CA GLY A 31 2.03 -16.01 -0.62
C GLY A 31 1.08 -15.64 -1.76
N GLU A 32 -0.21 -15.60 -1.47
CA GLU A 32 -1.23 -15.17 -2.44
C GLU A 32 -1.24 -13.64 -2.61
N VAL A 33 -1.00 -12.93 -1.55
CA VAL A 33 -1.01 -11.47 -1.46
C VAL A 33 -2.26 -10.87 -2.09
N ARG A 34 -3.40 -11.15 -1.49
CA ARG A 34 -4.67 -10.57 -1.92
C ARG A 34 -4.71 -9.10 -1.53
N ALA A 35 -5.22 -8.28 -2.44
CA ALA A 35 -5.30 -6.84 -2.28
C ALA A 35 -6.71 -6.38 -1.95
N PHE A 36 -6.79 -5.37 -1.07
CA PHE A 36 -8.05 -4.76 -0.65
C PHE A 36 -7.86 -3.25 -0.65
N GLY A 37 -8.92 -2.54 -0.96
CA GLY A 37 -8.85 -1.10 -0.95
C GLY A 37 -10.20 -0.43 -1.02
N LYS A 38 -10.17 0.89 -0.86
CA LYS A 38 -11.35 1.73 -1.00
C LYS A 38 -10.92 3.16 -1.22
N MET A 39 -11.44 3.79 -2.26
CA MET A 39 -11.18 5.21 -2.49
C MET A 39 -11.84 6.06 -1.40
N THR A 40 -11.09 7.03 -0.87
CA THR A 40 -11.61 8.02 0.08
C THR A 40 -11.81 9.37 -0.59
N PHE A 41 -11.09 9.63 -1.69
CA PHE A 41 -11.24 10.83 -2.50
C PHE A 41 -10.76 10.56 -3.92
N GLY A 42 -11.54 10.98 -4.90
CA GLY A 42 -11.17 10.88 -6.30
C GLY A 42 -11.17 9.44 -6.85
N ALA A 43 -10.69 9.29 -8.07
CA ALA A 43 -10.52 8.01 -8.75
C ALA A 43 -9.02 7.73 -8.94
N PRO A 44 -8.62 6.45 -9.13
CA PRO A 44 -7.19 6.11 -9.26
C PRO A 44 -6.47 6.82 -10.41
N THR A 45 -7.19 7.25 -11.42
CA THR A 45 -6.63 7.96 -12.58
C THR A 45 -6.61 9.48 -12.42
N ASP A 46 -7.15 10.00 -11.33
CA ASP A 46 -7.14 11.45 -11.07
C ASP A 46 -5.74 11.93 -10.69
N ALA A 47 -5.46 13.22 -10.94
CA ALA A 47 -4.19 13.83 -10.57
C ALA A 47 -3.93 13.80 -9.07
N VAL A 48 -5.01 13.90 -8.28
CA VAL A 48 -4.95 13.81 -6.81
C VAL A 48 -6.05 12.86 -6.36
N SER A 49 -5.66 11.90 -5.54
CA SER A 49 -6.61 10.95 -4.95
C SER A 49 -6.09 10.44 -3.62
N SER A 50 -6.99 9.87 -2.83
CA SER A 50 -6.61 9.16 -1.61
C SER A 50 -7.42 7.87 -1.48
N ALA A 51 -6.83 6.87 -0.81
CA ALA A 51 -7.45 5.57 -0.69
C ALA A 51 -6.91 4.82 0.53
N TYR A 52 -7.70 3.86 0.99
CA TYR A 52 -7.17 2.78 1.81
C TYR A 52 -6.59 1.70 0.90
N PHE A 53 -5.51 1.08 1.33
CA PHE A 53 -4.91 -0.05 0.66
C PHE A 53 -4.39 -1.03 1.70
N GLY A 54 -4.59 -2.31 1.48
CA GLY A 54 -4.03 -3.33 2.33
C GLY A 54 -3.93 -4.66 1.62
N THR A 55 -3.13 -5.56 2.17
CA THR A 55 -2.93 -6.89 1.60
C THR A 55 -2.91 -7.95 2.69
N THR A 56 -3.15 -9.19 2.29
CA THR A 56 -2.84 -10.34 3.13
C THR A 56 -1.32 -10.52 3.24
N GLN A 57 -0.86 -11.33 4.18
CA GLN A 57 0.56 -11.60 4.38
C GLN A 57 1.22 -12.13 3.11
N GLY A 58 2.48 -11.77 2.92
CA GLY A 58 3.27 -12.25 1.80
C GLY A 58 4.37 -11.28 1.41
N LYS A 59 4.96 -11.54 0.26
CA LYS A 59 6.07 -10.76 -0.24
C LYS A 59 5.85 -10.46 -1.72
N PHE A 60 6.03 -9.19 -2.11
CA PHE A 60 5.88 -8.80 -3.50
C PHE A 60 6.76 -7.61 -3.84
N ARG A 61 7.00 -7.42 -5.12
CA ARG A 61 7.81 -6.33 -5.66
C ARG A 61 6.94 -5.42 -6.50
N MET A 62 7.07 -4.11 -6.30
CA MET A 62 6.33 -3.11 -7.03
C MET A 62 7.26 -2.00 -7.48
N VAL A 63 7.12 -1.56 -8.74
CA VAL A 63 7.67 -0.27 -9.17
C VAL A 63 6.55 0.74 -9.00
N TYR A 64 6.75 1.74 -8.14
CA TYR A 64 5.69 2.68 -7.81
C TYR A 64 5.20 3.45 -9.04
N PRO A 65 3.89 3.37 -9.36
CA PRO A 65 3.34 4.03 -10.55
C PRO A 65 3.03 5.52 -10.35
N PHE A 66 3.19 6.02 -9.11
CA PHE A 66 2.89 7.41 -8.75
C PHE A 66 3.69 7.81 -7.51
N ASN A 67 3.63 9.09 -7.17
CA ASN A 67 4.15 9.56 -5.88
C ASN A 67 3.11 9.25 -4.80
N GLU A 68 3.55 8.80 -3.64
CA GLU A 68 2.64 8.38 -2.58
C GLU A 68 3.18 8.75 -1.19
N GLN A 69 2.30 9.30 -0.37
CA GLN A 69 2.51 9.37 1.08
C GLN A 69 1.53 8.37 1.70
N ALA A 70 2.02 7.51 2.58
CA ALA A 70 1.20 6.48 3.21
C ALA A 70 1.44 6.42 4.71
N THR A 71 0.41 5.99 5.43
CA THR A 71 0.47 5.77 6.89
C THR A 71 -0.12 4.41 7.21
N VAL A 72 0.56 3.65 8.04
CA VAL A 72 0.10 2.32 8.47
C VAL A 72 -1.03 2.46 9.48
N MET A 73 -2.16 1.85 9.22
CA MET A 73 -3.32 1.84 10.11
C MET A 73 -3.44 0.53 10.91
N THR A 74 -3.10 -0.60 10.29
CA THR A 74 -3.11 -1.91 10.96
C THR A 74 -1.92 -2.73 10.47
N GLY A 75 -1.48 -3.67 11.30
CA GLY A 75 -0.42 -4.60 10.90
C GLY A 75 0.96 -3.98 10.85
N GLN A 76 1.85 -4.68 10.19
CA GLN A 76 3.25 -4.27 10.01
C GLN A 76 3.72 -4.65 8.61
N VAL A 77 4.57 -3.81 8.04
CA VAL A 77 5.17 -4.04 6.73
C VAL A 77 6.63 -3.60 6.73
N ARG A 78 7.48 -4.44 6.16
CA ARG A 78 8.86 -4.06 5.86
C ARG A 78 8.93 -3.64 4.40
N LEU A 79 9.44 -2.45 4.16
CA LEU A 79 9.68 -1.95 2.81
C LEU A 79 11.18 -1.81 2.59
N THR A 80 11.63 -2.29 1.44
CA THR A 80 13.02 -2.13 1.00
C THR A 80 13.03 -1.35 -0.30
N ASP A 81 13.72 -0.21 -0.31
CA ASP A 81 14.00 0.53 -1.53
C ASP A 81 15.10 -0.23 -2.27
N GLU A 82 14.74 -0.91 -3.35
CA GLU A 82 15.68 -1.76 -4.08
C GLU A 82 16.71 -0.96 -4.88
N SER A 83 16.51 0.36 -5.06
CA SER A 83 17.51 1.21 -5.71
C SER A 83 18.68 1.55 -4.78
N THR A 84 18.46 1.51 -3.47
CA THR A 84 19.49 1.84 -2.46
C THR A 84 19.82 0.68 -1.53
N GLY A 85 18.94 -0.31 -1.41
CA GLY A 85 19.05 -1.41 -0.45
C GLY A 85 18.58 -1.05 0.95
N GLN A 86 18.10 0.18 1.17
CA GLN A 86 17.63 0.62 2.48
C GLN A 86 16.28 -0.04 2.83
N SER A 87 16.21 -0.61 4.03
CA SER A 87 15.04 -1.35 4.52
C SER A 87 14.55 -0.78 5.85
N THR A 88 13.23 -0.66 6.01
CA THR A 88 12.61 -0.15 7.23
C THR A 88 11.35 -0.96 7.54
N LEU A 89 11.17 -1.31 8.82
CA LEU A 89 9.92 -1.93 9.30
C LEU A 89 8.99 -0.82 9.76
N TYR A 90 7.80 -0.76 9.16
CA TYR A 90 6.76 0.22 9.51
C TYR A 90 5.67 -0.45 10.33
N LYS A 91 5.24 0.22 11.38
CA LYS A 91 4.18 -0.22 12.31
C LYS A 91 3.06 0.80 12.32
N VAL A 92 1.98 0.49 13.02
CA VAL A 92 0.84 1.41 13.16
C VAL A 92 1.30 2.81 13.57
N GLY A 93 0.87 3.80 12.80
CA GLY A 93 1.24 5.20 13.01
C GLY A 93 2.46 5.67 12.23
N ASP A 94 3.28 4.75 11.73
CA ASP A 94 4.44 5.11 10.91
C ASP A 94 4.00 5.48 9.49
N SER A 95 4.78 6.37 8.88
CA SER A 95 4.50 6.87 7.53
C SER A 95 5.74 6.82 6.65
N TRP A 96 5.52 6.84 5.34
CA TRP A 96 6.59 7.01 4.37
C TRP A 96 6.13 7.86 3.21
N PHE A 97 7.10 8.35 2.45
CA PHE A 97 6.88 8.98 1.16
C PHE A 97 7.73 8.27 0.12
N VAL A 98 7.15 7.99 -1.03
CA VAL A 98 7.84 7.30 -2.13
C VAL A 98 7.55 8.03 -3.44
N THR A 99 8.57 8.13 -4.28
CA THR A 99 8.44 8.77 -5.59
C THR A 99 8.12 7.74 -6.68
N LYS A 100 7.42 8.21 -7.71
CA LYS A 100 7.13 7.42 -8.91
C LYS A 100 8.42 6.83 -9.49
N GLY A 101 8.39 5.56 -9.85
CA GLY A 101 9.52 4.84 -10.44
C GLY A 101 10.42 4.12 -9.45
N THR A 102 10.22 4.31 -8.14
CA THR A 102 11.01 3.64 -7.12
C THR A 102 10.64 2.16 -7.05
N PRO A 103 11.61 1.23 -7.20
CA PRO A 103 11.35 -0.19 -7.00
C PRO A 103 11.35 -0.51 -5.50
N VAL A 104 10.27 -1.09 -5.02
CA VAL A 104 10.09 -1.39 -3.60
C VAL A 104 9.74 -2.86 -3.41
N LEU A 105 10.45 -3.52 -2.50
CA LEU A 105 10.12 -4.85 -2.02
C LEU A 105 9.23 -4.71 -0.79
N TRP A 106 8.05 -5.30 -0.86
CA TRP A 106 7.09 -5.34 0.24
C TRP A 106 7.13 -6.68 0.93
N GLU A 107 7.30 -6.66 2.25
CA GLU A 107 7.17 -7.84 3.09
C GLU A 107 6.08 -7.56 4.11
N VAL A 108 4.87 -8.03 3.84
CA VAL A 108 3.72 -7.83 4.72
C VAL A 108 3.80 -8.85 5.84
N VAL A 109 4.21 -8.42 7.01
CA VAL A 109 4.47 -9.27 8.17
C VAL A 109 3.16 -9.61 8.88
N SER A 110 2.24 -8.64 8.96
CA SER A 110 0.89 -8.86 9.47
C SER A 110 -0.07 -7.86 8.82
N GLU A 111 -1.33 -8.27 8.73
CA GLU A 111 -2.38 -7.51 8.04
C GLU A 111 -2.85 -6.28 8.79
#